data_03bd1b10ff4db5f8b2c8f40eb131a78d
#
_entry.id   03bd1b10ff4db5f8b2c8f40eb131a78d
#
_cell.length_a   1.000
_cell.length_b   1.000
_cell.length_c   1.000
_cell.angle_alpha   90.00
_cell.angle_beta   90.00
_cell.angle_gamma   90.00
#
_symmetry.space_group_name_H-M   'P 1'
#
loop_
_entity.id
_entity.type
_entity.pdbx_description
1 polymer ?
#
loop_
_entity_poly.entity_id
_entity_poly.type
_entity_poly.pdbx_seq_one_letter_code
_entity_poly.pdbx_strand_id
1 'polypeptide(L)'
;MITLPESDDDLLRECEVETVRSGGPGGQHVNKVETGVRLRHTPTGLVVNCREERSQHRNKMNCLRKLREEVARLNYRPPKRVPTRRTRAAKERTLEEKSRRSRVKRLRSKPARED
;
A
#
# COMPACT_ATOMS: atom_id res chain seq x y z
N MET A 1 -1.91 -3.89 -17.85
CA MET A 1 -3.02 -3.80 -16.89
C MET A 1 -3.66 -5.18 -16.75
N ILE A 2 -3.78 -5.65 -15.52
CA ILE A 2 -4.33 -6.98 -15.22
C ILE A 2 -5.85 -6.89 -15.14
N THR A 3 -6.54 -7.73 -15.92
CA THR A 3 -8.00 -7.80 -15.89
C THR A 3 -8.43 -9.13 -15.28
N LEU A 4 -9.33 -9.08 -14.32
CA LEU A 4 -9.88 -10.26 -13.67
C LEU A 4 -11.35 -10.44 -14.08
N PRO A 5 -11.84 -11.71 -14.15
CA PRO A 5 -13.27 -11.97 -14.36
C PRO A 5 -14.10 -11.37 -13.21
N GLU A 6 -15.30 -10.91 -13.54
CA GLU A 6 -16.23 -10.39 -12.53
C GLU A 6 -16.76 -11.50 -11.61
N SER A 7 -16.98 -12.68 -12.16
CA SER A 7 -17.46 -13.84 -11.41
C SER A 7 -16.34 -14.50 -10.62
N ASP A 8 -16.61 -14.80 -9.36
CA ASP A 8 -15.66 -15.52 -8.50
C ASP A 8 -15.40 -16.94 -9.02
N ASP A 9 -16.41 -17.60 -9.58
CA ASP A 9 -16.26 -18.94 -10.16
C ASP A 9 -15.31 -18.94 -11.35
N ASP A 10 -15.41 -17.96 -12.23
CA ASP A 10 -14.51 -17.79 -13.37
C ASP A 10 -13.08 -17.47 -12.92
N LEU A 11 -12.95 -16.65 -11.88
CA LEU A 11 -11.65 -16.35 -11.29
C LEU A 11 -11.00 -17.60 -10.68
N LEU A 12 -11.78 -18.42 -9.99
CA LEU A 12 -11.31 -19.70 -9.43
C LEU A 12 -10.80 -20.65 -10.51
N ARG A 13 -11.42 -20.67 -11.69
CA ARG A 13 -10.97 -21.50 -12.81
C ARG A 13 -9.60 -21.10 -13.32
N GLU A 14 -9.24 -19.82 -13.21
CA GLU A 14 -7.92 -19.32 -13.57
C GLU A 14 -6.86 -19.56 -12.50
N CYS A 15 -7.27 -20.01 -11.32
CA CYS A 15 -6.41 -20.18 -10.15
C CYS A 15 -6.17 -21.64 -9.82
N GLU A 16 -4.98 -21.93 -9.30
CA GLU A 16 -4.69 -23.20 -8.65
C GLU A 16 -4.97 -23.05 -7.16
N VAL A 17 -5.80 -23.91 -6.61
CA VAL A 17 -6.17 -23.91 -5.20
C VAL A 17 -5.48 -25.06 -4.49
N GLU A 18 -4.70 -24.72 -3.49
CA GLU A 18 -4.05 -25.71 -2.61
C GLU A 18 -4.58 -25.53 -1.18
N THR A 19 -4.84 -26.64 -0.52
CA THR A 19 -5.19 -26.62 0.89
C THR A 19 -3.91 -26.77 1.72
N VAL A 20 -3.79 -25.97 2.78
CA VAL A 20 -2.62 -25.95 3.61
C VAL A 20 -3.02 -26.12 5.07
N ARG A 21 -2.23 -26.87 5.82
CA ARG A 21 -2.39 -26.97 7.26
C ARG A 21 -1.87 -25.70 7.90
N SER A 22 -2.63 -25.15 8.85
CA SER A 22 -2.16 -24.03 9.63
C SER A 22 -1.01 -24.51 10.53
N GLY A 23 0.20 -23.98 10.31
CA GLY A 23 1.34 -24.23 11.17
C GLY A 23 1.25 -23.43 12.46
N GLY A 24 1.72 -23.97 13.56
CA GLY A 24 1.80 -23.27 14.83
C GLY A 24 1.63 -24.20 16.03
N PRO A 25 1.93 -23.72 17.25
CA PRO A 25 1.69 -24.49 18.47
C PRO A 25 0.19 -24.67 18.65
N GLY A 26 -0.29 -25.87 18.47
CA GLY A 26 -1.69 -26.21 18.63
C GLY A 26 -1.85 -27.69 18.84
N GLY A 27 -2.97 -28.09 19.40
CA GLY A 27 -3.30 -29.48 19.62
C GLY A 27 -3.52 -30.27 18.34
N GLN A 28 -3.97 -31.51 18.46
CA GLN A 28 -4.21 -32.40 17.31
C GLN A 28 -5.16 -31.81 16.27
N HIS A 29 -6.06 -30.93 16.66
CA HIS A 29 -7.01 -30.30 15.75
C HIS A 29 -6.30 -29.45 14.68
N VAL A 30 -5.29 -28.71 15.09
CA VAL A 30 -4.48 -27.85 14.17
C VAL A 30 -3.71 -28.71 13.17
N ASN A 31 -3.26 -29.88 13.58
CA ASN A 31 -2.47 -30.78 12.74
C ASN A 31 -3.30 -31.65 11.78
N LYS A 32 -4.58 -31.88 12.07
CA LYS A 32 -5.45 -32.76 11.28
C LYS A 32 -6.33 -32.03 10.28
N VAL A 33 -6.63 -30.75 10.49
CA VAL A 33 -7.58 -30.02 9.67
C VAL A 33 -6.86 -29.05 8.72
N GLU A 34 -7.01 -29.32 7.43
CA GLU A 34 -6.48 -28.44 6.39
C GLU A 34 -7.54 -27.39 6.01
N THR A 35 -7.61 -26.31 6.77
CA THR A 35 -8.54 -25.19 6.52
C THR A 35 -7.89 -24.05 5.78
N GLY A 36 -6.56 -23.93 5.85
CA GLY A 36 -5.80 -22.92 5.12
C GLY A 36 -5.89 -23.12 3.61
N VAL A 37 -6.02 -22.04 2.87
CA VAL A 37 -6.08 -22.04 1.42
C VAL A 37 -4.96 -21.18 0.85
N ARG A 38 -4.26 -21.77 -0.11
CA ARG A 38 -3.27 -21.06 -0.92
C ARG A 38 -3.82 -20.97 -2.35
N LEU A 39 -3.99 -19.77 -2.85
CA LEU A 39 -4.50 -19.51 -4.16
C LEU A 39 -3.39 -18.93 -5.05
N ARG A 40 -3.16 -19.57 -6.18
CA ARG A 40 -2.21 -19.11 -7.17
C ARG A 40 -2.94 -18.73 -8.45
N HIS A 41 -2.88 -17.49 -8.83
CA HIS A 41 -3.44 -17.02 -10.09
C HIS A 41 -2.44 -17.28 -11.23
N THR A 42 -2.72 -18.27 -12.05
CA THR A 42 -1.80 -18.75 -13.09
C THR A 42 -1.38 -17.67 -14.11
N PRO A 43 -2.32 -16.85 -14.64
CA PRO A 43 -1.94 -15.83 -15.64
C PRO A 43 -0.98 -14.77 -15.13
N THR A 44 -1.09 -14.38 -13.86
CA THR A 44 -0.25 -13.32 -13.27
C THR A 44 0.86 -13.84 -12.37
N GLY A 45 0.74 -15.08 -11.91
CA GLY A 45 1.66 -15.68 -10.95
C GLY A 45 1.49 -15.19 -9.51
N LEU A 46 0.45 -14.43 -9.22
CA LEU A 46 0.17 -13.94 -7.87
C LEU A 46 -0.26 -15.08 -6.94
N VAL A 47 0.24 -15.07 -5.73
CA VAL A 47 -0.05 -16.07 -4.71
C VAL A 47 -0.65 -15.40 -3.49
N VAL A 48 -1.77 -15.92 -3.00
CA VAL A 48 -2.47 -15.42 -1.82
C VAL A 48 -2.71 -16.57 -0.85
N ASN A 49 -2.42 -16.36 0.43
CA ASN A 49 -2.65 -17.33 1.49
C ASN A 49 -3.68 -16.81 2.48
N CYS A 50 -4.63 -17.64 2.86
CA CYS A 50 -5.64 -17.34 3.88
C CYS A 50 -5.76 -18.49 4.85
N ARG A 51 -5.55 -18.22 6.15
CA ARG A 51 -5.63 -19.20 7.23
C ARG A 51 -6.48 -18.72 8.41
N GLU A 52 -7.12 -17.56 8.25
CA GLU A 52 -7.78 -16.86 9.35
C GLU A 52 -9.09 -17.52 9.80
N GLU A 53 -9.80 -18.15 8.87
CA GLU A 53 -11.10 -18.74 9.13
C GLU A 53 -11.01 -20.25 9.38
N ARG A 54 -11.97 -20.76 10.14
CA ARG A 54 -12.10 -22.21 10.38
C ARG A 54 -12.63 -22.97 9.17
N SER A 55 -13.41 -22.30 8.33
CA SER A 55 -13.99 -22.88 7.12
C SER A 55 -13.06 -22.72 5.94
N GLN A 56 -12.77 -23.83 5.26
CA GLN A 56 -11.99 -23.82 4.02
C GLN A 56 -12.67 -22.98 2.94
N HIS A 57 -13.98 -23.05 2.85
CA HIS A 57 -14.76 -22.25 1.91
C HIS A 57 -14.61 -20.74 2.15
N ARG A 58 -14.68 -20.31 3.42
CA ARG A 58 -14.48 -18.91 3.79
C ARG A 58 -13.06 -18.43 3.48
N ASN A 59 -12.08 -19.27 3.73
CA ASN A 59 -10.69 -18.97 3.37
C ASN A 59 -10.52 -18.81 1.86
N LYS A 60 -11.18 -19.67 1.09
CA LYS A 60 -11.18 -19.57 -0.38
C LYS A 60 -11.78 -18.25 -0.86
N MET A 61 -12.94 -17.85 -0.30
CA MET A 61 -13.57 -16.57 -0.62
C MET A 61 -12.71 -15.37 -0.21
N ASN A 62 -12.06 -15.43 0.96
CA ASN A 62 -11.13 -14.42 1.40
C ASN A 62 -9.90 -14.31 0.48
N CYS A 63 -9.39 -15.44 -0.01
CA CYS A 63 -8.30 -15.45 -0.98
C CYS A 63 -8.69 -14.75 -2.28
N LEU A 64 -9.88 -15.00 -2.79
CA LEU A 64 -10.38 -14.32 -3.99
C LEU A 64 -10.47 -12.82 -3.79
N ARG A 65 -11.00 -12.38 -2.65
CA ARG A 65 -11.07 -10.96 -2.31
C ARG A 65 -9.68 -10.33 -2.23
N LYS A 66 -8.76 -10.97 -1.55
CA LYS A 66 -7.37 -10.48 -1.43
C LYS A 66 -6.68 -10.42 -2.79
N LEU A 67 -6.93 -11.39 -3.66
CA LEU A 67 -6.40 -11.38 -5.02
C LEU A 67 -6.93 -10.18 -5.81
N ARG A 68 -8.22 -9.89 -5.72
CA ARG A 68 -8.83 -8.72 -6.38
C ARG A 68 -8.24 -7.41 -5.86
N GLU A 69 -8.06 -7.30 -4.55
CA GLU A 69 -7.44 -6.13 -3.91
C GLU A 69 -5.99 -5.95 -4.38
N GLU A 70 -5.24 -7.04 -4.44
CA GLU A 70 -3.84 -7.01 -4.88
C GLU A 70 -3.71 -6.57 -6.35
N VAL A 71 -4.58 -7.09 -7.21
CA VAL A 71 -4.62 -6.69 -8.63
C VAL A 71 -5.03 -5.22 -8.76
N ALA A 72 -6.01 -4.77 -7.99
CA ALA A 72 -6.41 -3.36 -7.97
C ALA A 72 -5.25 -2.46 -7.54
N ARG A 73 -4.49 -2.89 -6.55
CA ARG A 73 -3.29 -2.17 -6.09
C ARG A 73 -2.22 -2.09 -7.17
N LEU A 74 -1.98 -3.18 -7.88
CA LEU A 74 -0.99 -3.22 -8.97
C LEU A 74 -1.44 -2.39 -10.18
N ASN A 75 -2.73 -2.32 -10.45
CA ASN A 75 -3.30 -1.54 -11.54
C ASN A 75 -3.42 -0.05 -11.19
N TYR A 76 -3.30 0.30 -9.92
CA TYR A 76 -3.42 1.68 -9.49
C TYR A 76 -2.32 2.54 -10.10
N ARG A 77 -2.72 3.57 -10.81
CA ARG A 77 -1.82 4.60 -11.32
C ARG A 77 -2.12 5.89 -10.59
N PRO A 78 -1.15 6.41 -9.81
CA PRO A 78 -1.39 7.68 -9.11
C PRO A 78 -1.62 8.79 -10.12
N PRO A 79 -2.56 9.69 -9.85
CA PRO A 79 -2.78 10.83 -10.72
C PRO A 79 -1.53 11.68 -10.79
N LYS A 80 -1.26 12.24 -11.96
CA LYS A 80 -0.14 13.13 -12.17
C LYS A 80 -0.25 14.34 -11.24
N ARG A 81 0.78 14.56 -10.44
CA ARG A 81 0.82 15.74 -9.57
C ARG A 81 0.94 16.99 -10.42
N VAL A 82 -0.03 17.86 -10.26
CA VAL A 82 0.04 19.20 -10.84
C VAL A 82 0.60 20.12 -9.75
N PRO A 83 1.76 20.74 -9.97
CA PRO A 83 2.33 21.63 -8.96
C PRO A 83 1.40 22.82 -8.78
N THR A 84 0.99 23.04 -7.55
CA THR A 84 0.20 24.21 -7.19
C THR A 84 1.14 25.40 -6.98
N ARG A 85 0.72 26.55 -7.46
CA ARG A 85 1.47 27.79 -7.20
C ARG A 85 1.39 28.13 -5.71
N ARG A 86 2.46 28.70 -5.21
CA ARG A 86 2.47 29.21 -3.84
C ARG A 86 1.44 30.31 -3.69
N THR A 87 0.71 30.31 -2.59
CA THR A 87 -0.23 31.37 -2.29
C THR A 87 0.51 32.68 -2.05
N ARG A 88 -0.18 33.81 -2.28
CA ARG A 88 0.36 35.13 -2.00
C ARG A 88 0.84 35.27 -0.55
N ALA A 89 0.03 34.75 0.38
CA ALA A 89 0.39 34.75 1.81
C ALA A 89 1.68 33.97 2.10
N ALA A 90 1.91 32.83 1.44
CA ALA A 90 3.12 32.06 1.59
C ALA A 90 4.35 32.81 1.05
N LYS A 91 4.21 33.49 -0.08
CA LYS A 91 5.27 34.34 -0.65
C LYS A 91 5.62 35.48 0.29
N GLU A 92 4.62 36.16 0.85
CA GLU A 92 4.82 37.25 1.82
C GLU A 92 5.55 36.77 3.06
N ARG A 93 5.18 35.61 3.62
CA ARG A 93 5.87 35.02 4.77
C ARG A 93 7.33 34.73 4.46
N THR A 94 7.63 34.20 3.30
CA THR A 94 9.01 33.92 2.87
C THR A 94 9.81 35.21 2.76
N LEU A 95 9.22 36.26 2.21
CA LEU A 95 9.87 37.58 2.10
C LEU A 95 10.11 38.20 3.47
N GLU A 96 9.16 38.11 4.38
CA GLU A 96 9.30 38.59 5.77
C GLU A 96 10.44 37.86 6.50
N GLU A 97 10.50 36.54 6.37
CA GLU A 97 11.60 35.74 6.98
C GLU A 97 12.96 36.16 6.41
N LYS A 98 13.07 36.32 5.10
CA LYS A 98 14.30 36.76 4.44
C LYS A 98 14.70 38.14 4.91
N SER A 99 13.75 39.05 5.04
CA SER A 99 13.99 40.43 5.55
C SER A 99 14.50 40.40 6.99
N ARG A 100 13.86 39.60 7.84
CA ARG A 100 14.27 39.41 9.24
C ARG A 100 15.67 38.85 9.36
N ARG A 101 15.98 37.80 8.60
CA ARG A 101 17.35 37.24 8.57
C ARG A 101 18.39 38.23 8.07
N SER A 102 18.03 39.03 7.08
CA SER A 102 18.88 40.07 6.55
C SER A 102 19.23 41.13 7.62
N ARG A 103 18.21 41.55 8.39
CA ARG A 103 18.41 42.48 9.52
C ARG A 103 19.39 41.91 10.58
N VAL A 104 19.15 40.63 10.95
CA VAL A 104 20.03 39.95 11.93
C VAL A 104 21.45 39.86 11.43
N LYS A 105 21.64 39.55 10.17
CA LYS A 105 22.98 39.51 9.55
C LYS A 105 23.66 40.87 9.53
N ARG A 106 22.91 41.95 9.24
CA ARG A 106 23.45 43.30 9.31
C ARG A 106 23.94 43.67 10.71
N LEU A 107 23.18 43.33 11.73
CA LEU A 107 23.52 43.56 13.12
C LEU A 107 24.75 42.81 13.56
N ARG A 108 25.04 41.65 12.90
CA ARG A 108 26.25 40.87 13.18
C ARG A 108 27.49 41.38 12.45
N SER A 109 27.33 42.17 11.39
CA SER A 109 28.44 42.70 10.65
C SER A 109 29.20 43.75 11.51
N LYS A 110 30.52 43.85 11.36
CA LYS A 110 31.27 44.85 12.04
C LYS A 110 30.77 46.25 11.64
N PRO A 111 30.56 47.12 12.61
CA PRO A 111 30.17 48.49 12.27
C PRO A 111 31.28 49.12 11.40
N ALA A 112 30.87 49.93 10.44
CA ALA A 112 31.81 50.65 9.61
C ALA A 112 32.69 51.53 10.51
N ARG A 113 33.99 51.40 10.36
CA ARG A 113 34.91 52.28 11.10
C ARG A 113 34.70 53.70 10.62
N GLU A 114 34.32 54.55 11.55
CA GLU A 114 34.42 55.97 11.36
C GLU A 114 35.85 56.36 11.58
N ASP A 115 36.51 56.75 10.53
CA ASP A 115 37.85 57.33 10.64
C ASP A 115 37.75 58.82 10.97
#